data_30d627466f61e4d929bb848286190f42
#
_entry.id   30d627466f61e4d929bb848286190f42
#
_cell.length_a   1.000
_cell.length_b   1.000
_cell.length_c   1.000
_cell.angle_alpha   90.00
_cell.angle_beta   90.00
_cell.angle_gamma   90.00
#
_symmetry.space_group_name_H-M   'P 1'
#
loop_
_entity.id
_entity.type
_entity.pdbx_description
1 polymer ?
#
loop_
_entity_poly.entity_id
_entity_poly.type
_entity_poly.pdbx_seq_one_letter_code
_entity_poly.pdbx_strand_id
1 'polypeptide(L)'
;MSLLYWSDFWGSLQYELDVFLQKCRNTKSAIRFLSRLLQSYSEPIVIVTDKLRSCNKPIKVTCPKTKHKSHKGLNNRVENAHQPSRKKEKCLIKFKSPWGIQQTLSLMGKVRNIFAVDAGRYTNTANIQRNHFQNAKSVWDEAMKVIAAA
;
A
#
# COMPACT_ATOMS: atom_id res chain seq x y z
N MET A 1 -4.25 15.30 -9.13
CA MET A 1 -3.83 13.91 -9.25
C MET A 1 -4.21 13.19 -7.95
N SER A 2 -4.83 12.04 -8.00
CA SER A 2 -5.24 11.34 -6.78
C SER A 2 -4.62 9.95 -6.74
N LEU A 3 -4.05 9.62 -5.60
CA LEU A 3 -3.53 8.31 -5.27
C LEU A 3 -4.64 7.50 -4.62
N LEU A 4 -4.85 6.28 -5.11
CA LEU A 4 -5.61 5.26 -4.43
C LEU A 4 -4.61 4.32 -3.78
N TYR A 5 -4.75 4.13 -2.49
CA TYR A 5 -3.90 3.32 -1.65
C TYR A 5 -4.72 2.17 -1.10
N TRP A 6 -4.13 1.00 -1.10
CA TRP A 6 -4.67 -0.16 -0.43
C TRP A 6 -3.61 -0.75 0.49
N SER A 7 -3.96 -0.97 1.72
CA SER A 7 -3.13 -1.71 2.67
C SER A 7 -3.94 -2.86 3.25
N ASP A 8 -3.37 -4.02 3.28
CA ASP A 8 -3.94 -5.15 4.00
C ASP A 8 -3.47 -5.14 5.45
N PHE A 9 -4.34 -5.57 6.34
CA PHE A 9 -4.09 -5.60 7.77
C PHE A 9 -4.11 -7.04 8.26
N TRP A 10 -2.94 -7.61 8.39
CA TRP A 10 -2.74 -8.87 9.08
C TRP A 10 -2.01 -8.58 10.40
N GLY A 11 -2.74 -8.61 11.51
CA GLY A 11 -2.17 -8.28 12.81
C GLY A 11 -1.81 -6.80 12.97
N SER A 12 -0.57 -6.50 13.37
CA SER A 12 -0.03 -5.14 13.51
C SER A 12 0.75 -4.67 12.27
N LEU A 13 1.03 -5.57 11.31
CA LEU A 13 1.72 -5.26 10.06
C LEU A 13 0.80 -4.58 9.07
N GLN A 14 1.30 -3.54 8.47
CA GLN A 14 0.62 -2.77 7.44
C GLN A 14 1.40 -2.87 6.14
N TYR A 15 0.92 -3.73 5.24
CA TYR A 15 1.50 -3.89 3.91
C TYR A 15 0.82 -2.97 2.91
N GLU A 16 1.64 -2.35 2.07
CA GLU A 16 1.18 -1.59 0.93
C GLU A 16 1.02 -2.54 -0.26
N LEU A 17 -0.21 -2.83 -0.66
CA LEU A 17 -0.48 -3.78 -1.74
C LEU A 17 -0.26 -3.17 -3.12
N ASP A 18 -0.82 -2.01 -3.37
CA ASP A 18 -0.65 -1.30 -4.65
C ASP A 18 -0.93 0.20 -4.52
N VAL A 19 -0.33 0.97 -5.42
CA VAL A 19 -0.53 2.41 -5.58
C VAL A 19 -0.97 2.67 -7.00
N PHE A 20 -2.09 3.33 -7.19
CA PHE A 20 -2.61 3.63 -8.50
C PHE A 20 -2.87 5.13 -8.68
N LEU A 21 -2.11 5.73 -9.60
CA LEU A 21 -2.20 7.15 -9.90
C LEU A 21 -3.29 7.41 -10.94
N GLN A 22 -4.17 8.38 -10.65
CA GLN A 22 -5.28 8.71 -11.53
C GLN A 22 -5.49 10.22 -11.65
N LYS A 23 -6.08 10.65 -12.77
CA LYS A 23 -6.45 12.05 -12.98
C LYS A 23 -7.61 12.47 -12.06
N CYS A 24 -8.60 11.61 -11.89
CA CYS A 24 -9.82 11.91 -11.15
C CYS A 24 -10.22 10.77 -10.20
N ARG A 25 -10.73 11.12 -9.02
CA ARG A 25 -11.35 10.17 -8.07
C ARG A 25 -12.81 9.95 -8.45
N ASN A 26 -13.08 9.05 -9.37
CA ASN A 26 -14.43 8.69 -9.77
C ASN A 26 -14.68 7.18 -9.62
N THR A 27 -15.94 6.77 -9.76
CA THR A 27 -16.38 5.38 -9.65
C THR A 27 -15.65 4.45 -10.64
N LYS A 28 -15.45 4.89 -11.88
CA LYS A 28 -14.74 4.10 -12.91
C LYS A 28 -13.29 3.82 -12.52
N SER A 29 -12.63 4.82 -11.96
CA SER A 29 -11.27 4.71 -11.48
C SER A 29 -11.14 3.76 -10.29
N ALA A 30 -12.09 3.79 -9.36
CA ALA A 30 -12.14 2.88 -8.23
C ALA A 30 -12.38 1.43 -8.67
N ILE A 31 -13.25 1.19 -9.66
CA ILE A 31 -13.46 -0.15 -10.23
C ILE A 31 -12.17 -0.68 -10.86
N ARG A 32 -11.49 0.10 -11.70
CA ARG A 32 -10.22 -0.32 -12.32
C ARG A 32 -9.17 -0.70 -11.28
N PHE A 33 -9.05 0.09 -10.23
CA PHE A 33 -8.12 -0.17 -9.15
C PHE A 33 -8.44 -1.46 -8.40
N LEU A 34 -9.70 -1.65 -7.99
CA LEU A 34 -10.16 -2.86 -7.31
C LEU A 34 -10.01 -4.11 -8.19
N SER A 35 -10.39 -4.03 -9.47
CA SER A 35 -10.23 -5.15 -10.41
C SER A 35 -8.76 -5.56 -10.57
N ARG A 36 -7.84 -4.58 -10.64
CA ARG A 36 -6.41 -4.85 -10.70
C ARG A 36 -5.90 -5.54 -9.43
N LEU A 37 -6.33 -5.09 -8.26
CA LEU A 37 -5.97 -5.72 -6.99
C LEU A 37 -6.47 -7.17 -6.90
N LEU A 38 -7.71 -7.42 -7.29
CA LEU A 38 -8.33 -8.76 -7.24
C LEU A 38 -7.73 -9.74 -8.26
N GLN A 39 -7.03 -9.26 -9.27
CA GLN A 39 -6.23 -10.12 -10.16
C GLN A 39 -5.00 -10.71 -9.46
N SER A 40 -4.43 -9.98 -8.50
CA SER A 40 -3.21 -10.36 -7.79
C SER A 40 -3.46 -10.89 -6.38
N TYR A 41 -4.59 -10.52 -5.78
CA TYR A 41 -4.95 -10.86 -4.40
C TYR A 41 -6.37 -11.39 -4.33
N SER A 42 -6.65 -12.29 -3.38
CA SER A 42 -7.99 -12.79 -3.11
C SER A 42 -8.93 -11.70 -2.59
N GLU A 43 -10.24 -11.93 -2.66
CA GLU A 43 -11.25 -11.01 -2.14
C GLU A 43 -11.07 -10.80 -0.62
N PRO A 44 -10.92 -9.56 -0.13
CA PRO A 44 -10.70 -9.28 1.27
C PRO A 44 -11.98 -9.44 2.09
N ILE A 45 -11.84 -9.85 3.35
CA ILE A 45 -12.98 -9.97 4.29
C ILE A 45 -13.56 -8.60 4.64
N VAL A 46 -12.69 -7.58 4.79
CA VAL A 46 -13.09 -6.23 5.18
C VAL A 46 -12.36 -5.20 4.35
N ILE A 47 -13.09 -4.23 3.82
CA ILE A 47 -12.54 -3.05 3.16
C ILE A 47 -12.84 -1.84 4.02
N VAL A 48 -11.81 -1.07 4.35
CA VAL A 48 -11.93 0.20 5.08
C VAL A 48 -11.64 1.35 4.12
N THR A 49 -12.56 2.31 4.02
CA THR A 49 -12.31 3.53 3.25
C THR A 49 -12.58 4.76 4.11
N ASP A 50 -12.03 5.91 3.69
CA ASP A 50 -12.54 7.17 4.17
C ASP A 50 -13.98 7.37 3.63
N LYS A 51 -14.68 8.40 4.08
CA LYS A 51 -16.08 8.68 3.69
C LYS A 51 -16.26 8.99 2.19
N LEU A 52 -15.40 8.51 1.31
CA LEU A 52 -15.45 8.77 -0.13
C LEU A 52 -16.63 8.02 -0.78
N ARG A 53 -17.69 8.75 -1.11
CA ARG A 53 -18.93 8.19 -1.72
C ARG A 53 -18.66 7.43 -3.03
N SER A 54 -17.62 7.80 -3.77
CA SER A 54 -17.25 7.15 -5.04
C SER A 54 -16.76 5.69 -4.89
N CYS A 55 -16.39 5.26 -3.69
CA CYS A 55 -15.93 3.88 -3.44
C CYS A 55 -17.06 2.91 -3.10
N ASN A 56 -18.24 3.40 -2.65
CA ASN A 56 -19.31 2.53 -2.17
C ASN A 56 -19.89 1.61 -3.26
N LYS A 57 -20.21 2.18 -4.44
CA LYS A 57 -20.71 1.39 -5.59
C LYS A 57 -19.66 0.41 -6.14
N PRO A 58 -18.41 0.84 -6.40
CA PRO A 58 -17.35 -0.06 -6.84
C PRO A 58 -17.17 -1.28 -5.94
N ILE A 59 -17.08 -1.07 -4.63
CA ILE A 59 -16.85 -2.16 -3.68
C ILE A 59 -18.00 -3.18 -3.72
N LYS A 60 -19.25 -2.72 -3.72
CA LYS A 60 -20.41 -3.62 -3.81
C LYS A 60 -20.45 -4.44 -5.10
N VAL A 61 -20.00 -3.86 -6.21
CA VAL A 61 -19.99 -4.55 -7.51
C VAL A 61 -18.82 -5.52 -7.63
N THR A 62 -17.63 -5.11 -7.16
CA THR A 62 -16.39 -5.87 -7.36
C THR A 62 -16.14 -6.89 -6.26
N CYS A 63 -16.57 -6.59 -5.02
CA CYS A 63 -16.36 -7.41 -3.84
C CYS A 63 -17.69 -7.59 -3.06
N PRO A 64 -18.65 -8.37 -3.57
CA PRO A 64 -19.99 -8.47 -2.97
C PRO A 64 -20.01 -9.14 -1.60
N LYS A 65 -19.03 -10.01 -1.31
CA LYS A 65 -18.91 -10.72 -0.02
C LYS A 65 -18.17 -9.93 1.06
N THR A 66 -17.53 -8.82 0.67
CA THR A 66 -16.67 -8.02 1.54
C THR A 66 -17.47 -7.06 2.41
N LYS A 67 -17.14 -7.00 3.69
CA LYS A 67 -17.71 -6.01 4.61
C LYS A 67 -17.05 -4.63 4.38
N HIS A 68 -17.80 -3.67 3.89
CA HIS A 68 -17.31 -2.30 3.71
C HIS A 68 -17.52 -1.47 4.98
N LYS A 69 -16.42 -0.94 5.54
CA LYS A 69 -16.45 -0.02 6.68
C LYS A 69 -15.97 1.36 6.23
N SER A 70 -16.85 2.35 6.36
CA SER A 70 -16.56 3.75 6.01
C SER A 70 -16.62 4.61 7.27
N HIS A 71 -15.48 4.88 7.89
CA HIS A 71 -15.42 5.68 9.12
C HIS A 71 -14.15 6.54 9.15
N LYS A 72 -14.29 7.82 9.52
CA LYS A 72 -13.19 8.80 9.54
C LYS A 72 -12.04 8.39 10.48
N GLY A 73 -12.34 7.78 11.63
CA GLY A 73 -11.33 7.36 12.62
C GLY A 73 -10.55 6.09 12.24
N LEU A 74 -11.09 5.24 11.36
CA LEU A 74 -10.40 4.03 10.92
C LEU A 74 -9.30 4.32 9.88
N ASN A 75 -9.36 5.50 9.25
CA ASN A 75 -8.43 5.89 8.19
C ASN A 75 -7.13 6.54 8.72
N ASN A 76 -7.05 6.89 10.01
CA ASN A 76 -5.87 7.55 10.58
C ASN A 76 -4.59 6.72 10.38
N ARG A 77 -4.68 5.39 10.43
CA ARG A 77 -3.54 4.51 10.18
C ARG A 77 -3.07 4.57 8.73
N VAL A 78 -4.03 4.60 7.78
CA VAL A 78 -3.73 4.72 6.36
C VAL A 78 -3.17 6.10 6.05
N GLU A 79 -3.67 7.17 6.66
CA GLU A 79 -3.11 8.52 6.53
C GLU A 79 -1.67 8.60 7.05
N ASN A 80 -1.36 7.94 8.16
CA ASN A 80 0.02 7.85 8.66
C ASN A 80 0.94 7.08 7.70
N ALA A 81 0.44 6.06 7.01
CA ALA A 81 1.19 5.34 5.99
C ALA A 81 1.54 6.21 4.76
N HIS A 82 0.74 7.25 4.48
CA HIS A 82 1.01 8.20 3.39
C HIS A 82 2.05 9.27 3.73
N GLN A 83 2.32 9.50 5.01
CA GLN A 83 3.25 10.56 5.42
C GLN A 83 4.66 10.41 4.85
N PRO A 84 5.29 9.21 4.81
CA PRO A 84 6.61 9.04 4.20
C PRO A 84 6.62 9.39 2.71
N SER A 85 5.56 9.00 1.97
CA SER A 85 5.42 9.30 0.55
C SER A 85 5.26 10.80 0.29
N ARG A 86 4.47 11.49 1.11
CA ARG A 86 4.31 12.96 1.04
C ARG A 86 5.57 13.71 1.40
N LYS A 87 6.33 13.24 2.40
CA LYS A 87 7.64 13.84 2.73
C LYS A 87 8.60 13.71 1.56
N LYS A 88 8.69 12.53 0.93
CA LYS A 88 9.56 12.32 -0.22
C LYS A 88 9.11 13.09 -1.45
N GLU A 89 7.82 13.23 -1.72
CA GLU A 89 7.29 14.08 -2.78
C GLU A 89 7.75 15.54 -2.62
N LYS A 90 7.77 16.05 -1.40
CA LYS A 90 8.28 17.39 -1.09
C LYS A 90 9.80 17.50 -1.26
N CYS A 91 10.55 16.48 -0.83
CA CYS A 91 12.02 16.47 -0.89
C CYS A 91 12.56 16.23 -2.30
N LEU A 92 11.88 15.43 -3.12
CA LEU A 92 12.31 15.06 -4.48
C LEU A 92 11.86 16.05 -5.56
N ILE A 93 11.63 17.31 -5.18
CA ILE A 93 11.35 18.41 -6.11
C ILE A 93 10.46 17.97 -7.27
N LYS A 94 9.16 17.76 -6.98
CA LYS A 94 8.08 17.56 -7.97
C LYS A 94 8.42 16.61 -9.11
N PHE A 95 7.86 15.43 -9.06
CA PHE A 95 7.96 14.48 -10.18
C PHE A 95 7.57 15.13 -11.51
N LYS A 96 8.40 14.99 -12.51
CA LYS A 96 8.19 15.59 -13.83
C LYS A 96 7.13 14.87 -14.67
N SER A 97 6.84 13.61 -14.39
CA SER A 97 5.87 12.83 -15.15
C SER A 97 4.97 11.95 -14.26
N PRO A 98 3.68 11.75 -14.64
CA PRO A 98 2.78 10.85 -13.94
C PRO A 98 3.29 9.40 -13.89
N TRP A 99 3.94 8.95 -14.95
CA TRP A 99 4.49 7.60 -15.05
C TRP A 99 5.67 7.40 -14.08
N GLY A 100 6.59 8.36 -14.02
CA GLY A 100 7.69 8.33 -13.05
C GLY A 100 7.20 8.30 -11.60
N ILE A 101 6.12 9.02 -11.28
CA ILE A 101 5.49 8.95 -9.95
C ILE A 101 4.98 7.53 -9.68
N GLN A 102 4.22 6.96 -10.62
CA GLN A 102 3.62 5.64 -10.45
C GLN A 102 4.70 4.58 -10.19
N GLN A 103 5.77 4.57 -10.97
CA GLN A 103 6.88 3.64 -10.79
C GLN A 103 7.59 3.83 -9.47
N THR A 104 7.96 5.06 -9.15
CA THR A 104 8.68 5.37 -7.90
C THR A 104 7.87 4.97 -6.68
N LEU A 105 6.59 5.33 -6.63
CA LEU A 105 5.73 5.01 -5.49
C LEU A 105 5.48 3.51 -5.37
N SER A 106 5.25 2.82 -6.48
CA SER A 106 5.06 1.37 -6.50
C SER A 106 6.31 0.62 -6.02
N LEU A 107 7.51 1.04 -6.47
CA LEU A 107 8.77 0.47 -6.01
C LEU A 107 9.00 0.73 -4.53
N MET A 108 8.76 1.96 -4.09
CA MET A 108 8.93 2.33 -2.68
C MET A 108 8.02 1.54 -1.73
N GLY A 109 6.78 1.26 -2.15
CA GLY A 109 5.86 0.42 -1.39
C GLY A 109 6.38 -1.00 -1.24
N LYS A 110 6.86 -1.60 -2.32
CA LYS A 110 7.47 -2.94 -2.30
C LYS A 110 8.70 -3.01 -1.41
N VAL A 111 9.62 -2.06 -1.55
CA VAL A 111 10.82 -1.97 -0.69
C VAL A 111 10.43 -1.82 0.78
N ARG A 112 9.46 -0.95 1.07
CA ARG A 112 8.97 -0.76 2.44
C ARG A 112 8.37 -2.03 3.02
N ASN A 113 7.63 -2.80 2.22
CA ASN A 113 7.05 -4.07 2.67
C ASN A 113 8.12 -5.10 3.05
N ILE A 114 9.24 -5.16 2.31
CA ILE A 114 10.37 -6.06 2.64
C ILE A 114 10.96 -5.73 4.01
N PHE A 115 11.08 -4.43 4.34
CA PHE A 115 11.65 -3.96 5.61
C PHE A 115 10.61 -3.66 6.68
N ALA A 116 9.34 -4.02 6.46
CA ALA A 116 8.29 -3.81 7.45
C ALA A 116 8.50 -4.74 8.65
N VAL A 117 8.54 -4.17 9.84
CA VAL A 117 8.65 -4.91 11.11
C VAL A 117 7.31 -4.86 11.82
N ASP A 118 6.88 -6.00 12.35
CA ASP A 118 5.70 -6.06 13.19
C ASP A 118 5.92 -5.28 14.50
N ALA A 119 5.13 -4.24 14.71
CA ALA A 119 5.17 -3.41 15.90
C ALA A 119 4.34 -3.98 17.06
N GLY A 120 4.17 -5.29 17.15
CA GLY A 120 3.47 -5.97 18.25
C GLY A 120 4.15 -5.71 19.59
N ARG A 121 3.38 -5.77 20.67
CA ARG A 121 3.88 -5.50 22.03
C ARG A 121 5.06 -6.40 22.44
N TYR A 122 5.17 -7.59 21.87
CA TYR A 122 6.20 -8.60 22.18
C TYR A 122 7.35 -8.65 21.17
N THR A 123 7.25 -7.96 20.05
CA THR A 123 8.22 -7.99 18.96
C THR A 123 9.19 -6.79 18.97
N ASN A 124 9.10 -5.94 19.99
CA ASN A 124 9.85 -4.67 20.02
C ASN A 124 11.24 -4.79 20.68
N THR A 125 11.78 -5.99 20.84
CA THR A 125 13.14 -6.18 21.33
C THR A 125 14.16 -5.91 20.21
N ALA A 126 15.25 -5.24 20.55
CA ALA A 126 16.31 -4.86 19.61
C ALA A 126 16.84 -6.07 18.81
N ASN A 127 16.92 -7.26 19.44
CA ASN A 127 17.37 -8.48 18.79
C ASN A 127 16.39 -8.97 17.71
N ILE A 128 15.09 -8.95 17.98
CA ILE A 128 14.05 -9.32 17.01
C ILE A 128 14.09 -8.36 15.82
N GLN A 129 14.21 -7.06 16.07
CA GLN A 129 14.32 -6.06 15.00
C GLN A 129 15.57 -6.26 14.13
N ARG A 130 16.72 -6.58 14.76
CA ARG A 130 17.95 -6.90 14.02
C ARG A 130 17.78 -8.14 13.14
N ASN A 131 17.18 -9.21 13.67
CA ASN A 131 16.94 -10.44 12.91
C ASN A 131 16.00 -10.19 11.73
N HIS A 132 14.91 -9.44 11.93
CA HIS A 132 14.00 -9.04 10.85
C HIS A 132 14.72 -8.23 9.77
N PHE A 133 15.56 -7.29 10.18
CA PHE A 133 16.35 -6.49 9.24
C PHE A 133 17.36 -7.34 8.45
N GLN A 134 18.04 -8.28 9.10
CA GLN A 134 18.97 -9.19 8.43
C GLN A 134 18.26 -10.09 7.41
N ASN A 135 17.09 -10.64 7.78
CA ASN A 135 16.28 -11.43 6.87
C ASN A 135 15.78 -10.59 5.68
N ALA A 136 15.30 -9.38 5.94
CA ALA A 136 14.87 -8.45 4.88
C ALA A 136 16.04 -8.09 3.95
N LYS A 137 17.23 -7.88 4.51
CA LYS A 137 18.45 -7.61 3.75
C LYS A 137 18.84 -8.78 2.88
N SER A 138 18.79 -10.02 3.37
CA SER A 138 19.11 -11.21 2.57
C SER A 138 18.18 -11.36 1.36
N VAL A 139 16.86 -11.16 1.56
CA VAL A 139 15.87 -11.16 0.47
C VAL A 139 16.16 -10.06 -0.55
N TRP A 140 16.52 -8.87 -0.07
CA TRP A 140 16.89 -7.75 -0.94
C TRP A 140 18.15 -8.08 -1.77
N ASP A 141 19.19 -8.60 -1.13
CA ASP A 141 20.47 -8.93 -1.79
C ASP A 141 20.26 -10.04 -2.85
N GLU A 142 19.39 -11.01 -2.57
CA GLU A 142 19.01 -12.06 -3.53
C GLU A 142 18.26 -11.48 -4.74
N ALA A 143 17.28 -10.63 -4.50
CA ALA A 143 16.56 -9.96 -5.58
C ALA A 143 17.47 -9.09 -6.45
N MET A 144 18.45 -8.40 -5.85
CA MET A 144 19.42 -7.58 -6.57
C MET A 144 20.36 -8.42 -7.43
N LYS A 145 20.75 -9.62 -6.98
CA LYS A 145 21.55 -10.55 -7.80
C LYS A 145 20.81 -10.99 -9.06
N VAL A 146 19.51 -11.30 -8.93
CA VAL A 146 18.67 -11.68 -10.08
C VAL A 146 18.56 -10.53 -11.09
N ILE A 147 18.39 -9.30 -10.61
CA ILE A 147 18.29 -8.10 -11.48
C ILE A 147 19.65 -7.83 -12.17
N ALA A 148 20.77 -8.03 -11.46
CA ALA A 148 22.09 -7.79 -12.03
C ALA A 148 22.51 -8.87 -13.05
N ALA A 149 21.88 -10.05 -13.03
CA ALA A 149 22.13 -11.14 -13.96
C ALA A 149 21.24 -11.12 -15.21
N ALA A 150 20.24 -10.22 -15.26
CA ALA A 150 19.30 -10.06 -16.37
C ALA A 150 19.74 -8.98 -17.35
#